data_86f7ae637a19a90e205dfbb2aa61a7e2
#
_entry.id   86f7ae637a19a90e205dfbb2aa61a7e2
#
_cell.length_a   1.000
_cell.length_b   1.000
_cell.length_c   1.000
_cell.angle_alpha   90.00
_cell.angle_beta   90.00
_cell.angle_gamma   90.00
#
_symmetry.space_group_name_H-M   'P 1'
#
loop_
_entity.id
_entity.type
_entity.pdbx_description
1 polymer ?
#
loop_
_entity_poly.entity_id
_entity_poly.type
_entity_poly.pdbx_seq_one_letter_code
_entity_poly.pdbx_strand_id
1 'polypeptide(L)'
;MKVTAFIRETSAKNNITDQAHVYFIKAVSELSINPNHWSAERQGYKTRVALVAEAKRTAFDKAVQDLTALISAQYYHGADSRWLKGVIEEFHHPNINIRQGRKGDEYSLVYQCQQYAENHPMEKESIRHHEHNVRKLQHFERFQREIMRRRGYTMRLDAITADDLREFHKYLVNEAEYYEHYPQIFDDIEERFKPRQLTENSINTIFRRIRTVVNWCLKHNITTNDPFATFEMPKVLDSPPFYLTLEERDKVYYADLSNETPSTQVYRDIFMFHCLIGCRVGDLEKMTRANIVDGAVEYIAEKTKNHKPRTIRVPLNDKAKAILAKYADLETRLLPKINQNIYNRQIKKILKLLGIDRMVTVIDNKTREPIQKPICDIATSHTARKTFIGNLYKKVKDPNLVASLSGHTDGSRAFARYREIDNEMKRELVKLID
;
A
#
# COMPACT_ATOMS: atom_id res chain seq x y z
N MET A 1 26.99 15.41 -32.65
CA MET A 1 27.72 15.11 -31.41
C MET A 1 28.99 14.35 -31.74
N LYS A 2 30.09 14.59 -31.02
CA LYS A 2 31.34 13.79 -31.16
C LYS A 2 31.55 13.03 -29.86
N VAL A 3 31.55 11.70 -29.88
CA VAL A 3 31.88 10.84 -28.74
C VAL A 3 33.37 10.50 -28.82
N THR A 4 34.09 10.69 -27.75
CA THR A 4 35.54 10.44 -27.70
C THR A 4 35.89 9.79 -26.36
N ALA A 5 36.57 8.66 -26.40
CA ALA A 5 37.18 8.05 -25.25
C ALA A 5 38.55 8.69 -24.94
N PHE A 6 38.88 8.88 -23.67
CA PHE A 6 40.20 9.40 -23.26
C PHE A 6 40.60 8.75 -21.92
N ILE A 7 41.91 8.72 -21.68
CA ILE A 7 42.46 8.24 -20.42
C ILE A 7 42.48 9.38 -19.40
N ARG A 8 41.97 9.13 -18.21
CA ARG A 8 42.10 10.04 -17.06
C ARG A 8 43.36 9.67 -16.28
N GLU A 9 44.37 10.53 -16.33
CA GLU A 9 45.48 10.47 -15.39
C GLU A 9 45.04 11.06 -14.05
N THR A 10 45.40 10.39 -12.95
CA THR A 10 44.93 10.72 -11.58
C THR A 10 45.73 11.85 -10.93
N SER A 11 46.33 12.74 -11.70
CA SER A 11 46.87 13.99 -11.17
C SER A 11 47.17 15.01 -12.24
N ALA A 12 46.35 16.04 -12.34
CA ALA A 12 46.77 17.41 -12.62
C ALA A 12 45.60 18.39 -12.56
N LYS A 13 45.80 19.46 -11.84
CA LYS A 13 44.92 20.62 -11.69
C LYS A 13 44.78 21.39 -13.01
N ASN A 14 43.59 21.89 -13.19
CA ASN A 14 43.07 22.85 -14.15
C ASN A 14 44.03 23.95 -14.70
N ASN A 15 43.84 24.27 -15.97
CA ASN A 15 43.76 25.69 -16.35
C ASN A 15 42.74 25.82 -17.50
N ILE A 16 41.77 26.71 -17.30
CA ILE A 16 40.70 27.10 -18.21
C ILE A 16 41.21 28.28 -19.03
N THR A 17 41.11 28.23 -20.34
CA THR A 17 41.05 29.42 -21.18
C THR A 17 39.85 29.31 -22.11
N ASP A 18 39.11 30.38 -22.08
CA ASP A 18 37.84 30.69 -22.72
C ASP A 18 37.89 30.63 -24.25
N GLN A 19 36.96 29.94 -24.88
CA GLN A 19 36.22 30.37 -26.06
C GLN A 19 35.35 29.23 -26.62
N ALA A 20 34.08 29.55 -26.82
CA ALA A 20 32.98 28.70 -27.23
C ALA A 20 32.44 27.75 -26.10
N HIS A 21 31.18 27.93 -25.71
CA HIS A 21 30.50 27.08 -24.77
C HIS A 21 30.29 25.67 -25.32
N VAL A 22 31.33 24.84 -25.23
CA VAL A 22 31.21 23.40 -25.48
C VAL A 22 30.89 22.70 -24.19
N TYR A 23 29.65 22.23 -24.05
CA TYR A 23 29.27 21.42 -22.89
C TYR A 23 29.86 20.02 -23.04
N PHE A 24 30.70 19.61 -22.07
CA PHE A 24 31.22 18.25 -21.99
C PHE A 24 30.43 17.44 -21.00
N ILE A 25 29.84 16.34 -21.47
CA ILE A 25 29.26 15.30 -20.59
C ILE A 25 30.35 14.23 -20.41
N LYS A 26 30.74 13.94 -19.17
CA LYS A 26 31.81 13.00 -18.85
C LYS A 26 31.35 11.93 -17.88
N ALA A 27 31.73 10.68 -18.13
CA ALA A 27 31.55 9.55 -17.22
C ALA A 27 32.70 8.55 -17.37
N VAL A 28 32.92 7.69 -16.37
CA VAL A 28 33.91 6.61 -16.42
C VAL A 28 33.30 5.45 -17.20
N SER A 29 34.04 4.94 -18.22
CA SER A 29 33.55 3.89 -19.11
C SER A 29 33.67 2.47 -18.57
N GLU A 30 34.32 2.28 -17.42
CA GLU A 30 34.66 0.97 -16.82
C GLU A 30 35.62 0.11 -17.68
N LEU A 31 35.95 0.54 -18.90
CA LEU A 31 36.95 -0.12 -19.73
C LEU A 31 38.35 0.28 -19.23
N SER A 32 39.21 -0.71 -19.01
CA SER A 32 40.56 -0.51 -18.46
C SER A 32 41.63 -0.89 -19.45
N ILE A 33 42.59 0.01 -19.67
CA ILE A 33 43.75 -0.19 -20.57
C ILE A 33 44.99 0.46 -19.97
N ASN A 34 46.18 -0.11 -20.20
CA ASN A 34 47.42 0.52 -19.84
C ASN A 34 47.58 1.82 -20.67
N PRO A 35 47.83 2.98 -20.03
CA PRO A 35 47.98 4.27 -20.72
C PRO A 35 49.00 4.24 -21.87
N ASN A 36 50.12 3.53 -21.71
CA ASN A 36 51.15 3.41 -22.76
C ASN A 36 50.69 2.64 -23.99
N HIS A 37 49.62 1.89 -23.91
CA HIS A 37 49.05 1.10 -25.02
C HIS A 37 47.90 1.83 -25.72
N TRP A 38 47.39 2.93 -25.18
CA TRP A 38 46.27 3.71 -25.74
C TRP A 38 46.69 4.60 -26.92
N SER A 39 45.90 4.63 -27.95
CA SER A 39 45.96 5.57 -29.08
C SER A 39 44.72 6.45 -29.14
N ALA A 40 44.87 7.73 -28.84
CA ALA A 40 43.77 8.69 -28.93
C ALA A 40 43.25 8.90 -30.35
N GLU A 41 44.10 8.75 -31.35
CA GLU A 41 43.75 8.86 -32.77
C GLU A 41 42.89 7.69 -33.22
N ARG A 42 43.27 6.46 -32.82
CA ARG A 42 42.54 5.22 -33.16
C ARG A 42 41.36 4.95 -32.24
N GLN A 43 41.27 5.62 -31.09
CA GLN A 43 40.29 5.34 -30.03
C GLN A 43 40.34 3.89 -29.57
N GLY A 44 41.56 3.34 -29.39
CA GLY A 44 41.79 1.94 -29.06
C GLY A 44 43.27 1.65 -28.81
N TYR A 45 43.71 0.42 -28.95
CA TYR A 45 45.12 0.03 -28.84
C TYR A 45 46.00 0.62 -29.94
N LYS A 46 47.27 0.96 -29.59
CA LYS A 46 48.33 1.27 -30.55
C LYS A 46 48.58 0.05 -31.47
N THR A 47 48.99 0.28 -32.69
CA THR A 47 49.21 -0.76 -33.73
C THR A 47 50.22 -1.82 -33.29
N ARG A 48 51.29 -1.41 -32.60
CA ARG A 48 52.34 -2.30 -32.10
C ARG A 48 52.40 -2.25 -30.58
N VAL A 49 51.84 -3.21 -29.94
CA VAL A 49 51.89 -3.37 -28.46
C VAL A 49 52.45 -4.74 -28.14
N ALA A 50 53.63 -4.78 -27.54
CA ALA A 50 54.25 -6.01 -27.09
C ALA A 50 53.48 -6.59 -25.89
N LEU A 51 53.49 -7.93 -25.76
CA LEU A 51 52.97 -8.68 -24.60
C LEU A 51 51.43 -8.65 -24.36
N VAL A 52 50.62 -8.14 -25.31
CA VAL A 52 49.17 -8.25 -25.24
C VAL A 52 48.65 -9.10 -26.39
N ALA A 53 47.93 -10.16 -26.06
CA ALA A 53 47.34 -11.06 -27.05
C ALA A 53 46.41 -10.28 -28.03
N GLU A 54 46.45 -10.63 -29.31
CA GLU A 54 45.67 -9.97 -30.36
C GLU A 54 44.16 -10.05 -30.07
N ALA A 55 43.67 -11.18 -29.63
CA ALA A 55 42.26 -11.36 -29.23
C ALA A 55 41.82 -10.35 -28.14
N LYS A 56 42.69 -10.06 -27.17
CA LYS A 56 42.40 -9.09 -26.09
C LYS A 56 42.37 -7.65 -26.64
N ARG A 57 43.25 -7.31 -27.56
CA ARG A 57 43.27 -6.00 -28.23
C ARG A 57 42.01 -5.77 -29.05
N THR A 58 41.66 -6.76 -29.87
CA THR A 58 40.48 -6.71 -30.75
C THR A 58 39.18 -6.63 -29.93
N ALA A 59 39.08 -7.41 -28.85
CA ALA A 59 37.92 -7.37 -27.95
C ALA A 59 37.74 -6.02 -27.26
N PHE A 60 38.85 -5.39 -26.82
CA PHE A 60 38.81 -4.06 -26.20
C PHE A 60 38.43 -2.99 -27.22
N ASP A 61 39.07 -2.98 -28.39
CA ASP A 61 38.79 -1.99 -29.45
C ASP A 61 37.34 -2.10 -29.93
N LYS A 62 36.81 -3.31 -30.03
CA LYS A 62 35.40 -3.55 -30.33
C LYS A 62 34.48 -3.02 -29.21
N ALA A 63 34.81 -3.27 -27.94
CA ALA A 63 34.02 -2.76 -26.81
C ALA A 63 33.98 -1.20 -26.81
N VAL A 64 35.07 -0.51 -27.14
CA VAL A 64 35.09 0.95 -27.27
C VAL A 64 34.20 1.41 -28.40
N GLN A 65 34.26 0.74 -29.56
CA GLN A 65 33.42 1.06 -30.73
C GLN A 65 31.94 0.83 -30.44
N ASP A 66 31.58 -0.32 -29.86
CA ASP A 66 30.19 -0.65 -29.52
C ASP A 66 29.62 0.33 -28.51
N LEU A 67 30.38 0.68 -27.45
CA LEU A 67 29.96 1.68 -26.46
C LEU A 67 29.77 3.07 -27.08
N THR A 68 30.70 3.52 -27.92
CA THR A 68 30.58 4.83 -28.57
C THR A 68 29.41 4.88 -29.55
N ALA A 69 29.15 3.81 -30.28
CA ALA A 69 27.96 3.65 -31.14
C ALA A 69 26.67 3.71 -30.34
N LEU A 70 26.59 2.98 -29.21
CA LEU A 70 25.43 2.98 -28.33
C LEU A 70 25.14 4.38 -27.76
N ILE A 71 26.17 5.08 -27.23
CA ILE A 71 26.04 6.45 -26.74
C ILE A 71 25.55 7.39 -27.87
N SER A 72 26.05 7.23 -29.07
CA SER A 72 25.64 8.06 -30.21
C SER A 72 24.19 7.80 -30.63
N ALA A 73 23.75 6.56 -30.61
CA ALA A 73 22.38 6.16 -30.96
C ALA A 73 21.34 6.63 -29.93
N GLN A 74 21.72 6.63 -28.66
CA GLN A 74 20.78 6.99 -27.57
C GLN A 74 20.82 8.48 -27.18
N TYR A 75 21.70 9.28 -27.79
CA TYR A 75 21.83 10.70 -27.42
C TYR A 75 20.60 11.52 -27.76
N TYR A 76 20.20 12.39 -26.83
CA TYR A 76 19.16 13.41 -27.02
C TYR A 76 19.64 14.78 -26.54
N HIS A 77 19.02 15.84 -27.05
CA HIS A 77 19.34 17.21 -26.65
C HIS A 77 18.94 17.45 -25.19
N GLY A 78 19.90 17.87 -24.35
CA GLY A 78 19.69 18.03 -22.91
C GLY A 78 20.16 16.83 -22.06
N ALA A 79 20.77 15.82 -22.68
CA ALA A 79 21.39 14.71 -21.95
C ALA A 79 22.45 15.22 -20.96
N ASP A 80 22.54 14.60 -19.79
CA ASP A 80 23.46 14.96 -18.71
C ASP A 80 24.42 13.80 -18.33
N SER A 81 25.27 14.04 -17.32
CA SER A 81 26.21 13.03 -16.85
C SER A 81 25.53 11.80 -16.22
N ARG A 82 24.28 11.93 -15.72
CA ARG A 82 23.52 10.79 -15.18
C ARG A 82 23.04 9.91 -16.34
N TRP A 83 22.54 10.55 -17.41
CA TRP A 83 22.18 9.83 -18.61
C TRP A 83 23.39 9.04 -19.16
N LEU A 84 24.57 9.68 -19.30
CA LEU A 84 25.76 9.01 -19.83
C LEU A 84 26.22 7.85 -18.97
N LYS A 85 26.24 8.02 -17.62
CA LYS A 85 26.52 6.90 -16.68
C LYS A 85 25.58 5.75 -16.90
N GLY A 86 24.31 6.05 -17.08
CA GLY A 86 23.29 5.04 -17.29
C GLY A 86 23.48 4.25 -18.59
N VAL A 87 23.88 4.90 -19.70
CA VAL A 87 24.19 4.21 -20.97
C VAL A 87 25.43 3.32 -20.85
N ILE A 88 26.45 3.78 -20.10
CA ILE A 88 27.64 2.98 -19.82
C ILE A 88 27.31 1.74 -18.96
N GLU A 89 26.50 1.92 -17.93
CA GLU A 89 26.04 0.84 -17.06
C GLU A 89 25.20 -0.21 -17.82
N GLU A 90 24.38 0.25 -18.77
CA GLU A 90 23.64 -0.61 -19.69
C GLU A 90 24.54 -1.44 -20.60
N PHE A 91 25.60 -0.82 -21.10
CA PHE A 91 26.57 -1.50 -21.96
C PHE A 91 27.31 -2.62 -21.23
N HIS A 92 27.80 -2.36 -20.00
CA HIS A 92 28.54 -3.37 -19.23
C HIS A 92 27.63 -4.38 -18.54
N HIS A 93 26.45 -3.94 -18.21
CA HIS A 93 25.48 -4.73 -17.46
C HIS A 93 24.09 -4.65 -18.11
N PRO A 94 23.93 -5.19 -19.32
CA PRO A 94 22.66 -5.07 -20.06
C PRO A 94 21.43 -5.57 -19.30
N ASN A 95 21.62 -6.31 -18.21
CA ASN A 95 20.54 -6.81 -17.34
C ASN A 95 20.33 -5.98 -16.06
N ILE A 96 21.19 -4.99 -15.74
CA ILE A 96 21.05 -4.15 -14.53
C ILE A 96 20.01 -3.06 -14.74
N ASN A 97 19.82 -2.60 -15.97
CA ASN A 97 18.82 -1.57 -16.31
C ASN A 97 17.38 -1.99 -16.09
N ILE A 98 17.13 -3.28 -15.97
CA ILE A 98 15.86 -3.85 -15.49
C ILE A 98 15.60 -3.47 -14.02
N ARG A 99 16.62 -3.08 -13.24
CA ARG A 99 16.49 -2.72 -11.81
C ARG A 99 15.91 -1.33 -11.53
N GLN A 100 15.89 -0.41 -12.50
CA GLN A 100 15.51 0.99 -12.26
C GLN A 100 14.44 1.50 -13.21
N GLY A 101 13.38 0.75 -13.50
CA GLY A 101 12.17 1.25 -14.17
C GLY A 101 12.43 2.36 -15.21
N ARG A 102 13.33 2.12 -16.18
CA ARG A 102 13.62 3.13 -17.22
C ARG A 102 12.46 3.27 -18.18
N LYS A 103 12.24 4.51 -18.65
CA LYS A 103 11.53 4.79 -19.91
C LYS A 103 12.06 3.85 -21.01
N GLY A 104 11.37 2.74 -21.27
CA GLY A 104 11.82 1.79 -22.29
C GLY A 104 11.14 0.45 -22.32
N ASP A 105 10.66 -0.07 -21.19
CA ASP A 105 9.87 -1.29 -21.22
C ASP A 105 8.40 -0.98 -20.91
N GLU A 106 7.68 -0.55 -21.93
CA GLU A 106 6.23 -0.28 -21.87
C GLU A 106 5.44 -1.50 -21.41
N TYR A 107 6.00 -2.69 -21.53
CA TYR A 107 5.39 -3.93 -21.10
C TYR A 107 5.75 -4.35 -19.67
N SER A 108 6.66 -3.65 -18.97
CA SER A 108 6.96 -3.94 -17.58
C SER A 108 5.75 -3.62 -16.70
N LEU A 109 5.26 -4.61 -15.95
CA LEU A 109 4.15 -4.42 -15.00
C LEU A 109 4.53 -3.42 -13.90
N VAL A 110 5.77 -3.46 -13.40
CA VAL A 110 6.30 -2.50 -12.42
C VAL A 110 6.24 -1.08 -12.98
N TYR A 111 6.73 -0.88 -14.20
CA TYR A 111 6.69 0.43 -14.87
C TYR A 111 5.24 0.91 -15.05
N GLN A 112 4.35 0.08 -15.53
CA GLN A 112 2.95 0.46 -15.72
C GLN A 112 2.21 0.74 -14.40
N CYS A 113 2.57 0.06 -13.33
CA CYS A 113 2.08 0.41 -12.00
C CYS A 113 2.52 1.83 -11.60
N GLN A 114 3.76 2.22 -11.87
CA GLN A 114 4.26 3.58 -11.60
C GLN A 114 3.54 4.61 -12.46
N GLN A 115 3.42 4.36 -13.78
CA GLN A 115 2.70 5.24 -14.71
C GLN A 115 1.22 5.40 -14.36
N TYR A 116 0.58 4.33 -13.88
CA TYR A 116 -0.80 4.41 -13.41
C TYR A 116 -0.93 5.38 -12.23
N ALA A 117 0.00 5.35 -11.27
CA ALA A 117 -0.02 6.25 -10.12
C ALA A 117 0.20 7.73 -10.51
N GLU A 118 1.07 7.98 -11.50
CA GLU A 118 1.35 9.32 -12.00
C GLU A 118 0.17 9.93 -12.79
N ASN A 119 -0.57 9.09 -13.52
CA ASN A 119 -1.64 9.53 -14.42
C ASN A 119 -3.04 9.52 -13.79
N HIS A 120 -3.20 9.01 -12.54
CA HIS A 120 -4.48 8.94 -11.87
C HIS A 120 -4.46 9.73 -10.57
N PRO A 121 -5.39 10.66 -10.37
CA PRO A 121 -5.52 11.37 -9.11
C PRO A 121 -5.92 10.37 -8.01
N MET A 122 -5.04 10.15 -7.07
CA MET A 122 -5.25 9.25 -5.93
C MET A 122 -5.07 10.00 -4.62
N GLU A 123 -5.83 9.58 -3.59
CA GLU A 123 -5.61 10.06 -2.23
C GLU A 123 -4.25 9.57 -1.70
N LYS A 124 -3.60 10.36 -0.84
CA LYS A 124 -2.27 10.08 -0.28
C LYS A 124 -2.12 8.65 0.27
N GLU A 125 -3.15 8.13 0.94
CA GLU A 125 -3.14 6.77 1.48
C GLU A 125 -3.19 5.71 0.37
N SER A 126 -3.93 5.97 -0.70
CA SER A 126 -3.98 5.09 -1.88
C SER A 126 -2.65 5.06 -2.61
N ILE A 127 -1.94 6.19 -2.70
CA ILE A 127 -0.59 6.27 -3.26
C ILE A 127 0.37 5.39 -2.46
N ARG A 128 0.42 5.53 -1.12
CA ARG A 128 1.28 4.70 -0.25
C ARG A 128 1.03 3.20 -0.43
N HIS A 129 -0.23 2.82 -0.51
CA HIS A 129 -0.58 1.42 -0.77
C HIS A 129 -0.17 0.96 -2.16
N HIS A 130 -0.22 1.85 -3.14
CA HIS A 130 0.22 1.54 -4.50
C HIS A 130 1.73 1.35 -4.57
N GLU A 131 2.50 2.27 -3.98
CA GLU A 131 3.95 2.17 -3.85
C GLU A 131 4.39 0.89 -3.12
N HIS A 132 3.64 0.50 -2.06
CA HIS A 132 3.89 -0.76 -1.37
C HIS A 132 3.71 -1.97 -2.30
N ASN A 133 2.69 -1.97 -3.17
CA ASN A 133 2.49 -3.04 -4.14
C ASN A 133 3.59 -3.07 -5.20
N VAL A 134 4.03 -1.90 -5.67
CA VAL A 134 5.17 -1.79 -6.61
C VAL A 134 6.42 -2.42 -6.01
N ARG A 135 6.76 -2.09 -4.77
CA ARG A 135 7.90 -2.71 -4.06
C ARG A 135 7.79 -4.23 -3.98
N LYS A 136 6.60 -4.77 -3.68
CA LYS A 136 6.41 -6.23 -3.65
C LYS A 136 6.65 -6.90 -5.00
N LEU A 137 6.23 -6.28 -6.10
CA LEU A 137 6.54 -6.75 -7.45
C LEU A 137 8.05 -6.69 -7.72
N GLN A 138 8.72 -5.61 -7.35
CA GLN A 138 10.17 -5.45 -7.50
C GLN A 138 10.95 -6.50 -6.72
N HIS A 139 10.58 -6.74 -5.45
CA HIS A 139 11.20 -7.79 -4.63
C HIS A 139 10.95 -9.20 -5.20
N PHE A 140 9.75 -9.46 -5.72
CA PHE A 140 9.47 -10.73 -6.39
C PHE A 140 10.33 -10.92 -7.64
N GLU A 141 10.47 -9.90 -8.49
CA GLU A 141 11.35 -9.96 -9.66
C GLU A 141 12.82 -10.18 -9.27
N ARG A 142 13.29 -9.51 -8.18
CA ARG A 142 14.64 -9.76 -7.62
C ARG A 142 14.77 -11.19 -7.13
N PHE A 143 13.79 -11.71 -6.40
CA PHE A 143 13.75 -13.10 -5.93
C PHE A 143 13.87 -14.08 -7.09
N GLN A 144 13.12 -13.85 -8.17
CA GLN A 144 13.20 -14.70 -9.37
C GLN A 144 14.58 -14.65 -10.02
N ARG A 145 15.20 -13.47 -10.09
CA ARG A 145 16.53 -13.32 -10.70
C ARG A 145 17.66 -13.88 -9.84
N GLU A 146 17.67 -13.51 -8.57
CA GLU A 146 18.82 -13.74 -7.69
C GLU A 146 18.79 -15.11 -7.00
N ILE A 147 17.60 -15.57 -6.61
CA ILE A 147 17.42 -16.83 -5.88
C ILE A 147 17.02 -17.96 -6.83
N MET A 148 16.01 -17.74 -7.66
CA MET A 148 15.51 -18.75 -8.60
C MET A 148 16.37 -18.85 -9.88
N ARG A 149 17.40 -17.99 -10.01
CA ARG A 149 18.37 -18.01 -11.13
C ARG A 149 17.75 -17.76 -12.50
N ARG A 150 16.58 -17.15 -12.58
CA ARG A 150 15.92 -16.79 -13.84
C ARG A 150 16.51 -15.47 -14.36
N ARG A 151 17.55 -15.54 -15.21
CA ARG A 151 18.23 -14.35 -15.77
C ARG A 151 17.21 -13.42 -16.46
N GLY A 152 17.28 -12.13 -16.13
CA GLY A 152 16.46 -11.08 -16.77
C GLY A 152 14.94 -11.21 -16.51
N TYR A 153 14.53 -12.00 -15.54
CA TYR A 153 13.10 -12.15 -15.23
C TYR A 153 12.47 -10.80 -14.87
N THR A 154 11.40 -10.46 -15.55
CA THR A 154 10.51 -9.34 -15.26
C THR A 154 9.07 -9.74 -15.59
N MET A 155 8.12 -9.25 -14.84
CA MET A 155 6.70 -9.46 -15.11
C MET A 155 6.27 -8.55 -16.27
N ARG A 156 6.24 -9.10 -17.48
CA ARG A 156 5.89 -8.38 -18.70
C ARG A 156 4.42 -8.53 -19.03
N LEU A 157 3.73 -7.44 -19.29
CA LEU A 157 2.31 -7.43 -19.63
C LEU A 157 1.96 -8.19 -20.92
N ASP A 158 2.90 -8.26 -21.86
CA ASP A 158 2.72 -8.99 -23.13
C ASP A 158 2.90 -10.52 -22.99
N ALA A 159 3.52 -10.98 -21.90
CA ALA A 159 3.89 -12.37 -21.71
C ALA A 159 3.47 -13.00 -20.37
N ILE A 160 3.07 -12.18 -19.38
CA ILE A 160 2.66 -12.66 -18.06
C ILE A 160 1.47 -13.61 -18.16
N THR A 161 1.54 -14.71 -17.42
CA THR A 161 0.52 -15.75 -17.39
C THR A 161 -0.16 -15.85 -16.02
N ALA A 162 -1.23 -16.65 -15.94
CA ALA A 162 -1.84 -17.01 -14.66
C ALA A 162 -0.87 -17.79 -13.74
N ASP A 163 0.09 -18.52 -14.31
CA ASP A 163 1.11 -19.23 -13.53
C ASP A 163 2.09 -18.28 -12.88
N ASP A 164 2.52 -17.20 -13.56
CA ASP A 164 3.33 -16.16 -12.95
C ASP A 164 2.59 -15.48 -11.78
N LEU A 165 1.28 -15.27 -11.91
CA LEU A 165 0.46 -14.75 -10.80
C LEU A 165 0.36 -15.75 -9.64
N ARG A 166 0.31 -17.08 -9.90
CA ARG A 166 0.36 -18.11 -8.85
C ARG A 166 1.72 -18.14 -8.16
N GLU A 167 2.81 -18.01 -8.90
CA GLU A 167 4.15 -17.89 -8.32
C GLU A 167 4.28 -16.63 -7.46
N PHE A 168 3.75 -15.51 -7.91
CA PHE A 168 3.72 -14.27 -7.13
C PHE A 168 2.87 -14.44 -5.85
N HIS A 169 1.72 -15.11 -5.93
CA HIS A 169 0.92 -15.45 -4.75
C HIS A 169 1.74 -16.26 -3.73
N LYS A 170 2.39 -17.32 -4.18
CA LYS A 170 3.25 -18.15 -3.33
C LYS A 170 4.38 -17.35 -2.69
N TYR A 171 4.98 -16.45 -3.45
CA TYR A 171 5.99 -15.50 -2.92
C TYR A 171 5.42 -14.64 -1.80
N LEU A 172 4.25 -14.02 -2.00
CA LEU A 172 3.63 -13.14 -1.01
C LEU A 172 3.26 -13.89 0.30
N VAL A 173 2.86 -15.15 0.20
CA VAL A 173 2.58 -16.00 1.38
C VAL A 173 3.84 -16.21 2.22
N ASN A 174 4.99 -16.39 1.57
CA ASN A 174 6.26 -16.72 2.22
C ASN A 174 7.22 -15.51 2.35
N GLU A 175 6.79 -14.30 1.99
CA GLU A 175 7.65 -13.11 1.95
C GLU A 175 8.36 -12.83 3.30
N ALA A 176 7.68 -13.06 4.41
CA ALA A 176 8.27 -12.88 5.74
C ALA A 176 9.42 -13.86 6.02
N GLU A 177 9.31 -15.10 5.55
CA GLU A 177 10.36 -16.11 5.62
C GLU A 177 11.52 -15.77 4.67
N TYR A 178 11.21 -15.32 3.46
CA TYR A 178 12.24 -14.90 2.50
C TYR A 178 13.02 -13.68 2.97
N TYR A 179 12.41 -12.78 3.73
CA TYR A 179 13.10 -11.65 4.36
C TYR A 179 14.20 -12.13 5.32
N GLU A 180 13.95 -13.18 6.08
CA GLU A 180 14.91 -13.75 7.03
C GLU A 180 16.04 -14.51 6.34
N HIS A 181 15.73 -15.24 5.25
CA HIS A 181 16.71 -16.09 4.56
C HIS A 181 17.50 -15.37 3.45
N TYR A 182 16.94 -14.32 2.86
CA TYR A 182 17.49 -13.60 1.71
C TYR A 182 17.44 -12.09 1.90
N PRO A 183 18.08 -11.54 2.95
CA PRO A 183 17.98 -10.11 3.29
C PRO A 183 18.45 -9.17 2.16
N GLN A 184 19.34 -9.66 1.28
CA GLN A 184 19.84 -8.88 0.14
C GLN A 184 18.74 -8.47 -0.87
N ILE A 185 17.59 -9.16 -0.89
CA ILE A 185 16.46 -8.81 -1.74
C ILE A 185 15.74 -7.57 -1.23
N PHE A 186 15.84 -7.31 0.08
CA PHE A 186 15.08 -6.33 0.84
C PHE A 186 15.96 -5.19 1.37
N ASP A 187 17.09 -4.91 0.73
CA ASP A 187 18.05 -3.87 1.14
C ASP A 187 17.49 -2.44 1.10
N ASP A 188 16.35 -2.25 0.43
CA ASP A 188 15.60 -0.98 0.37
C ASP A 188 14.59 -0.81 1.51
N ILE A 189 14.44 -1.80 2.42
CA ILE A 189 13.51 -1.77 3.54
C ILE A 189 14.24 -1.49 4.86
N GLU A 190 13.82 -0.43 5.56
CA GLU A 190 14.24 -0.23 6.94
C GLU A 190 13.68 -1.34 7.85
N GLU A 191 14.45 -1.79 8.84
CA GLU A 191 14.07 -2.90 9.74
C GLU A 191 12.69 -2.72 10.41
N ARG A 192 12.31 -1.49 10.73
CA ARG A 192 10.99 -1.18 11.30
C ARG A 192 9.82 -1.50 10.36
N PHE A 193 10.07 -1.65 9.06
CA PHE A 193 9.07 -1.97 8.03
C PHE A 193 9.22 -3.39 7.49
N LYS A 194 9.96 -4.26 8.19
CA LYS A 194 10.15 -5.65 7.77
C LYS A 194 8.82 -6.33 7.40
N PRO A 195 8.81 -7.17 6.38
CA PRO A 195 7.61 -7.90 5.96
C PRO A 195 7.05 -8.75 7.10
N ARG A 196 5.73 -8.74 7.20
CA ARG A 196 4.99 -9.62 8.11
C ARG A 196 4.20 -10.62 7.28
N GLN A 197 3.92 -11.77 7.85
CA GLN A 197 3.07 -12.75 7.19
C GLN A 197 1.74 -12.11 6.76
N LEU A 198 1.47 -12.16 5.46
CA LEU A 198 0.25 -11.61 4.87
C LEU A 198 -0.92 -12.58 5.06
N THR A 199 -2.11 -12.00 5.22
CA THR A 199 -3.35 -12.78 5.16
C THR A 199 -3.82 -12.89 3.72
N GLU A 200 -4.58 -13.92 3.38
CA GLU A 200 -5.19 -14.07 2.05
C GLU A 200 -6.04 -12.85 1.65
N ASN A 201 -6.74 -12.23 2.60
CA ASN A 201 -7.49 -11.00 2.34
C ASN A 201 -6.57 -9.82 1.95
N SER A 202 -5.39 -9.75 2.55
CA SER A 202 -4.37 -8.76 2.18
C SER A 202 -3.79 -9.04 0.80
N ILE A 203 -3.48 -10.31 0.51
CA ILE A 203 -3.01 -10.76 -0.79
C ILE A 203 -4.07 -10.50 -1.87
N ASN A 204 -5.34 -10.83 -1.62
CA ASN A 204 -6.44 -10.49 -2.53
C ASN A 204 -6.47 -8.98 -2.84
N THR A 205 -6.24 -8.13 -1.83
CA THR A 205 -6.22 -6.68 -2.01
C THR A 205 -5.06 -6.25 -2.92
N ILE A 206 -3.88 -6.86 -2.79
CA ILE A 206 -2.72 -6.63 -3.68
C ILE A 206 -3.10 -6.99 -5.12
N PHE A 207 -3.61 -8.21 -5.35
CA PHE A 207 -4.01 -8.66 -6.69
C PHE A 207 -5.11 -7.80 -7.30
N ARG A 208 -6.10 -7.36 -6.52
CA ARG A 208 -7.15 -6.44 -7.02
C ARG A 208 -6.57 -5.13 -7.55
N ARG A 209 -5.56 -4.59 -6.89
CA ARG A 209 -4.89 -3.36 -7.33
C ARG A 209 -4.06 -3.60 -8.60
N ILE A 210 -3.33 -4.70 -8.66
CA ILE A 210 -2.59 -5.09 -9.87
C ILE A 210 -3.57 -5.29 -11.04
N ARG A 211 -4.67 -6.01 -10.81
CA ARG A 211 -5.73 -6.19 -11.82
C ARG A 211 -6.30 -4.86 -12.32
N THR A 212 -6.43 -3.86 -11.45
CA THR A 212 -6.87 -2.53 -11.85
C THR A 212 -5.90 -1.90 -12.85
N VAL A 213 -4.59 -2.03 -12.62
CA VAL A 213 -3.55 -1.54 -13.56
C VAL A 213 -3.58 -2.32 -14.86
N VAL A 214 -3.65 -3.65 -14.81
CA VAL A 214 -3.75 -4.49 -16.02
C VAL A 214 -4.99 -4.13 -16.85
N ASN A 215 -6.14 -3.96 -16.22
CA ASN A 215 -7.36 -3.52 -16.90
C ASN A 215 -7.22 -2.12 -17.53
N TRP A 216 -6.49 -1.24 -16.87
CA TRP A 216 -6.17 0.07 -17.45
C TRP A 216 -5.26 -0.07 -18.67
N CYS A 217 -4.22 -0.91 -18.61
CA CYS A 217 -3.34 -1.20 -19.75
C CYS A 217 -4.11 -1.81 -20.94
N LEU A 218 -5.02 -2.76 -20.68
CA LEU A 218 -5.90 -3.34 -21.71
C LEU A 218 -6.78 -2.27 -22.37
N LYS A 219 -7.41 -1.41 -21.56
CA LYS A 219 -8.27 -0.32 -22.05
C LYS A 219 -7.52 0.70 -22.91
N HIS A 220 -6.23 0.91 -22.65
CA HIS A 220 -5.37 1.86 -23.38
C HIS A 220 -4.56 1.18 -24.49
N ASN A 221 -4.84 -0.09 -24.82
CA ASN A 221 -4.16 -0.88 -25.86
C ASN A 221 -2.64 -1.01 -25.65
N ILE A 222 -2.16 -0.91 -24.40
CA ILE A 222 -0.76 -1.15 -24.06
C ILE A 222 -0.45 -2.65 -24.16
N THR A 223 -1.43 -3.50 -23.84
CA THR A 223 -1.37 -4.95 -24.02
C THR A 223 -2.74 -5.50 -24.43
N THR A 224 -2.75 -6.67 -25.03
CA THR A 224 -3.97 -7.47 -25.30
C THR A 224 -4.04 -8.70 -24.39
N ASN A 225 -2.98 -8.96 -23.63
CA ASN A 225 -2.88 -10.11 -22.74
C ASN A 225 -3.53 -9.82 -21.38
N ASP A 226 -4.52 -10.63 -21.00
CA ASP A 226 -5.17 -10.58 -19.67
C ASP A 226 -4.81 -11.82 -18.84
N PRO A 227 -3.78 -11.75 -17.98
CA PRO A 227 -3.40 -12.88 -17.13
C PRO A 227 -4.46 -13.21 -16.07
N PHE A 228 -5.39 -12.28 -15.79
CA PHE A 228 -6.48 -12.47 -14.83
C PHE A 228 -7.69 -13.17 -15.41
N ALA A 229 -7.74 -13.42 -16.73
CA ALA A 229 -8.83 -14.14 -17.36
C ALA A 229 -8.97 -15.57 -16.82
N THR A 230 -7.85 -16.23 -16.52
CA THR A 230 -7.78 -17.62 -16.01
C THR A 230 -7.20 -17.74 -14.61
N PHE A 231 -6.82 -16.62 -13.98
CA PHE A 231 -6.29 -16.60 -12.63
C PHE A 231 -7.42 -16.55 -11.60
N GLU A 232 -7.45 -17.55 -10.72
CA GLU A 232 -8.38 -17.56 -9.60
C GLU A 232 -7.90 -16.64 -8.49
N MET A 233 -8.64 -15.56 -8.26
CA MET A 233 -8.35 -14.61 -7.19
C MET A 233 -8.40 -15.28 -5.80
N PRO A 234 -7.46 -14.97 -4.89
CA PRO A 234 -7.54 -15.45 -3.51
C PRO A 234 -8.89 -15.16 -2.88
N LYS A 235 -9.50 -16.17 -2.24
CA LYS A 235 -10.83 -16.03 -1.65
C LYS A 235 -10.79 -15.15 -0.42
N VAL A 236 -11.64 -14.13 -0.38
CA VAL A 236 -11.85 -13.29 0.79
C VAL A 236 -12.75 -14.01 1.77
N LEU A 237 -12.31 -14.13 3.02
CA LEU A 237 -13.11 -14.61 4.13
C LEU A 237 -13.37 -13.45 5.09
N ASP A 238 -14.64 -13.23 5.35
CA ASP A 238 -15.10 -12.22 6.29
C ASP A 238 -15.54 -12.90 7.58
N SER A 239 -15.03 -12.43 8.72
CA SER A 239 -15.54 -12.87 10.02
C SER A 239 -16.99 -12.41 10.20
N PRO A 240 -17.84 -13.21 10.87
CA PRO A 240 -19.16 -12.77 11.30
C PRO A 240 -19.06 -11.43 12.05
N PRO A 241 -20.02 -10.52 11.88
CA PRO A 241 -19.99 -9.26 12.61
C PRO A 241 -20.23 -9.51 14.10
N PHE A 242 -19.40 -8.93 14.94
CA PHE A 242 -19.58 -8.89 16.38
C PHE A 242 -19.67 -7.44 16.87
N TYR A 243 -20.45 -7.20 17.89
CA TYR A 243 -20.69 -5.88 18.46
C TYR A 243 -21.19 -6.03 19.91
N LEU A 244 -21.18 -4.95 20.69
CA LEU A 244 -21.70 -4.96 22.05
C LEU A 244 -23.23 -5.00 22.04
N THR A 245 -23.82 -5.80 22.93
CA THR A 245 -25.26 -5.72 23.21
C THR A 245 -25.61 -4.37 23.84
N LEU A 246 -26.91 -4.06 23.96
CA LEU A 246 -27.33 -2.84 24.64
C LEU A 246 -26.93 -2.86 26.13
N GLU A 247 -27.04 -4.03 26.80
CA GLU A 247 -26.63 -4.22 28.17
C GLU A 247 -25.11 -4.02 28.33
N GLU A 248 -24.31 -4.65 27.49
CA GLU A 248 -22.85 -4.49 27.50
C GLU A 248 -22.44 -3.02 27.26
N ARG A 249 -23.09 -2.34 26.29
CA ARG A 249 -22.87 -0.93 26.02
C ARG A 249 -23.23 -0.06 27.22
N ASP A 250 -24.38 -0.30 27.82
CA ASP A 250 -24.87 0.50 28.96
C ASP A 250 -24.03 0.21 30.22
N LYS A 251 -23.51 -1.01 30.39
CA LYS A 251 -22.52 -1.33 31.43
C LYS A 251 -21.26 -0.44 31.28
N VAL A 252 -20.79 -0.22 30.05
CA VAL A 252 -19.65 0.71 29.78
C VAL A 252 -20.04 2.15 30.10
N TYR A 253 -21.25 2.58 29.75
CA TYR A 253 -21.71 3.94 29.96
C TYR A 253 -21.80 4.31 31.43
N TYR A 254 -22.38 3.42 32.26
CA TYR A 254 -22.61 3.67 33.69
C TYR A 254 -21.45 3.25 34.60
N ALA A 255 -20.36 2.71 34.02
CA ALA A 255 -19.22 2.26 34.77
C ALA A 255 -18.57 3.39 35.57
N ASP A 256 -18.35 3.18 36.83
CA ASP A 256 -17.46 4.02 37.63
C ASP A 256 -16.00 3.66 37.32
N LEU A 257 -15.31 4.58 36.72
CA LEU A 257 -13.89 4.49 36.38
C LEU A 257 -13.07 5.59 37.09
N SER A 258 -13.58 6.09 38.24
CA SER A 258 -12.91 7.13 39.03
C SER A 258 -11.52 6.72 39.52
N ASN A 259 -11.31 5.42 39.72
CA ASN A 259 -10.03 4.82 40.14
C ASN A 259 -9.07 4.60 38.93
N GLU A 260 -9.53 4.83 37.70
CA GLU A 260 -8.73 4.69 36.49
C GLU A 260 -8.11 6.01 36.05
N THR A 261 -7.09 5.92 35.19
CA THR A 261 -6.42 7.13 34.69
C THR A 261 -7.40 8.05 33.96
N PRO A 262 -7.18 9.39 34.00
CA PRO A 262 -8.00 10.35 33.23
C PRO A 262 -8.11 9.97 31.75
N SER A 263 -7.05 9.45 31.17
CA SER A 263 -7.05 8.96 29.78
C SER A 263 -8.07 7.82 29.58
N THR A 264 -8.17 6.87 30.52
CA THR A 264 -9.13 5.76 30.40
C THR A 264 -10.57 6.29 30.46
N GLN A 265 -10.85 7.26 31.33
CA GLN A 265 -12.18 7.89 31.45
C GLN A 265 -12.56 8.65 30.17
N VAL A 266 -11.63 9.43 29.62
CA VAL A 266 -11.83 10.17 28.36
C VAL A 266 -12.10 9.21 27.19
N TYR A 267 -11.29 8.14 27.05
CA TYR A 267 -11.52 7.18 25.97
C TYR A 267 -12.78 6.34 26.16
N ARG A 268 -13.24 6.12 27.41
CA ARG A 268 -14.56 5.56 27.68
C ARG A 268 -15.67 6.45 27.10
N ASP A 269 -15.62 7.76 27.39
CA ASP A 269 -16.60 8.72 26.88
C ASP A 269 -16.58 8.81 25.34
N ILE A 270 -15.39 8.86 24.74
CA ILE A 270 -15.22 8.81 23.28
C ILE A 270 -15.82 7.52 22.70
N PHE A 271 -15.56 6.36 23.30
CA PHE A 271 -16.09 5.09 22.83
C PHE A 271 -17.60 5.04 22.93
N MET A 272 -18.16 5.52 24.02
CA MET A 272 -19.61 5.58 24.21
C MET A 272 -20.26 6.52 23.21
N PHE A 273 -19.74 7.73 23.03
CA PHE A 273 -20.25 8.65 22.02
C PHE A 273 -20.19 8.04 20.62
N HIS A 274 -19.08 7.37 20.29
CA HIS A 274 -18.90 6.68 19.02
C HIS A 274 -19.93 5.55 18.83
N CYS A 275 -20.26 4.79 19.88
CA CYS A 275 -21.33 3.78 19.88
C CYS A 275 -22.74 4.37 19.69
N LEU A 276 -22.94 5.65 20.03
CA LEU A 276 -24.23 6.34 19.93
C LEU A 276 -24.42 7.08 18.58
N ILE A 277 -23.31 7.40 17.87
CA ILE A 277 -23.35 8.10 16.58
C ILE A 277 -23.08 7.17 15.39
N GLY A 278 -22.24 6.14 15.58
CA GLY A 278 -21.96 5.14 14.57
C GLY A 278 -21.16 5.62 13.36
N CYS A 279 -20.50 6.76 13.40
CA CYS A 279 -19.65 7.29 12.33
C CYS A 279 -18.37 6.45 12.16
N ARG A 280 -17.51 6.77 11.17
CA ARG A 280 -16.15 6.20 11.12
C ARG A 280 -15.24 6.99 12.08
N VAL A 281 -14.23 6.33 12.65
CA VAL A 281 -13.32 6.98 13.60
C VAL A 281 -12.60 8.20 12.99
N GLY A 282 -12.23 8.15 11.71
CA GLY A 282 -11.62 9.30 11.03
C GLY A 282 -12.59 10.48 10.83
N ASP A 283 -13.88 10.22 10.70
CA ASP A 283 -14.91 11.27 10.69
C ASP A 283 -15.08 11.83 12.10
N LEU A 284 -15.17 10.98 13.14
CA LEU A 284 -15.29 11.41 14.55
C LEU A 284 -14.13 12.31 14.98
N GLU A 285 -12.90 11.97 14.58
CA GLU A 285 -11.71 12.74 14.92
C GLU A 285 -11.73 14.16 14.36
N LYS A 286 -12.39 14.37 13.22
CA LYS A 286 -12.51 15.67 12.55
C LYS A 286 -13.72 16.49 12.97
N MET A 287 -14.66 15.92 13.73
CA MET A 287 -15.87 16.62 14.13
C MET A 287 -15.57 17.80 15.05
N THR A 288 -16.29 18.89 14.78
CA THR A 288 -16.23 20.15 15.53
C THR A 288 -17.62 20.49 16.08
N ARG A 289 -17.72 21.54 16.88
CA ARG A 289 -19.02 22.06 17.36
C ARG A 289 -19.96 22.46 16.22
N ALA A 290 -19.42 22.93 15.10
CA ALA A 290 -20.21 23.29 13.92
C ALA A 290 -20.95 22.10 13.29
N ASN A 291 -20.56 20.86 13.63
CA ASN A 291 -21.29 19.68 13.19
C ASN A 291 -22.55 19.39 14.00
N ILE A 292 -22.83 20.16 15.07
CA ILE A 292 -24.06 20.04 15.85
C ILE A 292 -25.09 21.06 15.28
N VAL A 293 -26.10 20.51 14.62
CA VAL A 293 -27.18 21.31 13.99
C VAL A 293 -28.51 20.74 14.49
N ASP A 294 -29.36 21.61 15.08
CA ASP A 294 -30.69 21.29 15.59
C ASP A 294 -30.74 19.98 16.39
N GLY A 295 -29.80 19.81 17.34
CA GLY A 295 -29.74 18.63 18.21
C GLY A 295 -29.30 17.33 17.55
N ALA A 296 -28.72 17.40 16.36
CA ALA A 296 -28.17 16.27 15.64
C ALA A 296 -26.69 16.52 15.25
N VAL A 297 -25.93 15.46 15.05
CA VAL A 297 -24.62 15.52 14.39
C VAL A 297 -24.84 15.45 12.89
N GLU A 298 -24.33 16.44 12.15
CA GLU A 298 -24.33 16.46 10.69
C GLU A 298 -22.91 16.46 10.14
N TYR A 299 -22.64 15.58 9.18
CA TYR A 299 -21.33 15.49 8.52
C TYR A 299 -21.41 14.81 7.16
N ILE A 300 -20.43 15.08 6.30
CA ILE A 300 -20.20 14.33 5.06
C ILE A 300 -19.03 13.38 5.31
N ALA A 301 -19.26 12.08 5.11
CA ALA A 301 -18.23 11.08 5.35
C ALA A 301 -17.01 11.28 4.42
N GLU A 302 -15.84 11.45 5.00
CA GLU A 302 -14.58 11.74 4.30
C GLU A 302 -14.30 10.75 3.17
N LYS A 303 -14.52 9.46 3.42
CA LYS A 303 -14.27 8.39 2.45
C LYS A 303 -15.12 8.47 1.17
N THR A 304 -16.25 9.16 1.20
CA THR A 304 -17.21 9.21 0.08
C THR A 304 -17.43 10.61 -0.46
N LYS A 305 -16.84 11.63 0.15
CA LYS A 305 -17.06 13.04 -0.22
C LYS A 305 -16.72 13.37 -1.67
N ASN A 306 -15.68 12.74 -2.22
CA ASN A 306 -15.19 13.02 -3.57
C ASN A 306 -15.94 12.23 -4.68
N HIS A 307 -16.75 11.23 -4.31
CA HIS A 307 -17.45 10.39 -5.29
C HIS A 307 -18.97 10.60 -5.26
N LYS A 308 -19.57 10.45 -4.09
CA LYS A 308 -21.01 10.63 -3.86
C LYS A 308 -21.19 11.28 -2.50
N PRO A 309 -21.01 12.60 -2.38
CA PRO A 309 -21.20 13.29 -1.13
C PRO A 309 -22.64 13.13 -0.66
N ARG A 310 -22.83 12.69 0.57
CA ARG A 310 -24.12 12.59 1.22
C ARG A 310 -23.99 13.10 2.64
N THR A 311 -24.86 14.02 3.02
CA THR A 311 -24.97 14.48 4.39
C THR A 311 -25.58 13.37 5.25
N ILE A 312 -24.91 13.04 6.32
CA ILE A 312 -25.35 12.07 7.32
C ILE A 312 -25.79 12.89 8.52
N ARG A 313 -27.03 12.69 8.95
CA ARG A 313 -27.62 13.37 10.10
C ARG A 313 -28.00 12.32 11.15
N VAL A 314 -27.41 12.41 12.34
CA VAL A 314 -27.68 11.52 13.47
C VAL A 314 -28.20 12.32 14.66
N PRO A 315 -29.48 12.22 15.01
CA PRO A 315 -30.04 12.87 16.18
C PRO A 315 -29.32 12.44 17.47
N LEU A 316 -29.03 13.39 18.32
CA LEU A 316 -28.37 13.14 19.60
C LEU A 316 -29.41 12.71 20.65
N ASN A 317 -29.23 11.50 21.20
CA ASN A 317 -29.96 11.06 22.37
C ASN A 317 -29.36 11.66 23.65
N ASP A 318 -30.07 11.52 24.79
CA ASP A 318 -29.68 12.15 26.04
C ASP A 318 -28.30 11.68 26.55
N LYS A 319 -27.94 10.42 26.35
CA LYS A 319 -26.60 9.91 26.70
C LYS A 319 -25.50 10.60 25.89
N ALA A 320 -25.72 10.81 24.59
CA ALA A 320 -24.77 11.52 23.74
C ALA A 320 -24.65 13.02 24.14
N LYS A 321 -25.77 13.67 24.42
CA LYS A 321 -25.80 15.05 24.93
C LYS A 321 -25.06 15.18 26.26
N ALA A 322 -25.29 14.26 27.20
CA ALA A 322 -24.61 14.25 28.49
C ALA A 322 -23.08 14.07 28.35
N ILE A 323 -22.62 13.24 27.41
CA ILE A 323 -21.17 13.11 27.13
C ILE A 323 -20.63 14.43 26.58
N LEU A 324 -21.31 15.04 25.61
CA LEU A 324 -20.85 16.31 25.01
C LEU A 324 -20.79 17.46 26.00
N ALA A 325 -21.71 17.48 26.98
CA ALA A 325 -21.73 18.47 28.05
C ALA A 325 -20.46 18.47 28.91
N LYS A 326 -19.83 17.27 29.12
CA LYS A 326 -18.54 17.16 29.83
C LYS A 326 -17.38 17.85 29.12
N TYR A 327 -17.49 18.06 27.82
CA TYR A 327 -16.45 18.63 26.96
C TYR A 327 -16.89 19.97 26.37
N ALA A 328 -17.81 20.67 27.05
CA ALA A 328 -18.34 21.97 26.59
C ALA A 328 -17.24 23.01 26.37
N ASP A 329 -16.19 22.98 27.16
CA ASP A 329 -15.08 23.95 27.11
C ASP A 329 -14.10 23.73 25.94
N LEU A 330 -14.27 22.70 25.14
CA LEU A 330 -13.47 22.52 23.93
C LEU A 330 -13.94 23.48 22.84
N GLU A 331 -13.11 24.46 22.47
CA GLU A 331 -13.47 25.50 21.50
C GLU A 331 -13.65 24.97 20.08
N THR A 332 -12.74 24.12 19.61
CA THR A 332 -12.67 23.73 18.21
C THR A 332 -13.17 22.32 17.93
N ARG A 333 -12.95 21.36 18.84
CA ARG A 333 -13.28 19.94 18.64
C ARG A 333 -14.55 19.57 19.38
N LEU A 334 -15.25 18.58 18.85
CA LEU A 334 -16.43 18.03 19.53
C LEU A 334 -16.05 17.18 20.76
N LEU A 335 -14.94 16.45 20.66
CA LEU A 335 -14.37 15.59 21.70
C LEU A 335 -12.84 15.77 21.78
N PRO A 336 -12.18 15.33 22.87
CA PRO A 336 -10.73 15.33 22.97
C PRO A 336 -10.04 14.63 21.80
N LYS A 337 -8.80 15.02 21.51
CA LYS A 337 -8.01 14.46 20.40
C LYS A 337 -7.87 12.95 20.52
N ILE A 338 -8.18 12.25 19.43
CA ILE A 338 -8.12 10.78 19.34
C ILE A 338 -6.76 10.37 18.75
N ASN A 339 -6.05 9.48 19.45
CA ASN A 339 -4.98 8.68 18.88
C ASN A 339 -5.52 7.26 18.67
N GLN A 340 -5.64 6.82 17.44
CA GLN A 340 -6.30 5.54 17.11
C GLN A 340 -5.66 4.33 17.78
N ASN A 341 -4.32 4.29 17.90
CA ASN A 341 -3.61 3.17 18.55
C ASN A 341 -3.92 3.13 20.05
N ILE A 342 -3.90 4.28 20.72
CA ILE A 342 -4.26 4.40 22.13
C ILE A 342 -5.73 4.07 22.30
N TYR A 343 -6.60 4.60 21.45
CA TYR A 343 -8.03 4.36 21.49
C TYR A 343 -8.37 2.88 21.43
N ASN A 344 -7.83 2.14 20.46
CA ASN A 344 -8.06 0.71 20.34
C ASN A 344 -7.56 -0.07 21.58
N ARG A 345 -6.43 0.34 22.16
CA ARG A 345 -5.90 -0.26 23.38
C ARG A 345 -6.81 0.02 24.60
N GLN A 346 -7.30 1.25 24.71
CA GLN A 346 -8.20 1.66 25.80
C GLN A 346 -9.56 0.96 25.72
N ILE A 347 -10.13 0.80 24.52
CA ILE A 347 -11.36 0.02 24.34
C ILE A 347 -11.20 -1.38 24.93
N LYS A 348 -10.13 -2.09 24.56
CA LYS A 348 -9.86 -3.43 25.07
C LYS A 348 -9.69 -3.45 26.58
N LYS A 349 -8.93 -2.49 27.14
CA LYS A 349 -8.73 -2.33 28.58
C LYS A 349 -10.07 -2.12 29.30
N ILE A 350 -10.90 -1.22 28.82
CA ILE A 350 -12.20 -0.89 29.43
C ILE A 350 -13.12 -2.11 29.44
N LEU A 351 -13.25 -2.81 28.30
CA LEU A 351 -14.10 -3.99 28.22
C LEU A 351 -13.62 -5.09 29.18
N LYS A 352 -12.30 -5.30 29.27
CA LYS A 352 -11.71 -6.28 30.18
C LYS A 352 -11.93 -5.93 31.64
N LEU A 353 -11.75 -4.66 32.03
CA LEU A 353 -12.02 -4.17 33.41
C LEU A 353 -13.47 -4.40 33.83
N LEU A 354 -14.39 -4.29 32.89
CA LEU A 354 -15.82 -4.45 33.14
C LEU A 354 -16.29 -5.89 32.96
N GLY A 355 -15.41 -6.87 32.76
CA GLY A 355 -15.79 -8.27 32.54
C GLY A 355 -16.72 -8.46 31.34
N ILE A 356 -16.50 -7.68 30.27
CA ILE A 356 -17.20 -7.85 28.99
C ILE A 356 -16.28 -8.69 28.09
N ASP A 357 -16.28 -9.99 28.32
CA ASP A 357 -15.36 -10.97 27.73
C ASP A 357 -16.08 -12.09 26.96
N ARG A 358 -17.36 -11.89 26.65
CA ARG A 358 -18.18 -12.83 25.89
C ARG A 358 -17.40 -13.32 24.63
N MET A 359 -17.42 -14.66 24.45
CA MET A 359 -16.80 -15.31 23.31
C MET A 359 -17.55 -14.98 22.01
N VAL A 360 -16.81 -14.61 20.99
CA VAL A 360 -17.35 -14.33 19.66
C VAL A 360 -16.57 -15.10 18.60
N THR A 361 -17.27 -15.56 17.59
CA THR A 361 -16.67 -16.28 16.46
C THR A 361 -15.99 -15.31 15.52
N VAL A 362 -14.73 -15.55 15.21
CA VAL A 362 -13.97 -14.87 14.18
C VAL A 362 -13.26 -15.89 13.31
N ILE A 363 -12.95 -15.51 12.08
CA ILE A 363 -12.11 -16.34 11.20
C ILE A 363 -10.65 -16.05 11.55
N ASP A 364 -9.90 -17.09 11.88
CA ASP A 364 -8.45 -16.96 12.03
C ASP A 364 -7.82 -16.64 10.69
N ASN A 365 -6.96 -15.63 10.67
CA ASN A 365 -6.36 -15.13 9.43
C ASN A 365 -5.32 -16.08 8.82
N LYS A 366 -4.78 -17.02 9.60
CA LYS A 366 -3.75 -17.97 9.15
C LYS A 366 -4.38 -19.30 8.74
N THR A 367 -5.16 -19.91 9.65
CA THR A 367 -5.77 -21.23 9.41
C THR A 367 -7.04 -21.15 8.57
N ARG A 368 -7.67 -19.96 8.50
CA ARG A 368 -8.97 -19.71 7.84
C ARG A 368 -10.14 -20.44 8.48
N GLU A 369 -9.95 -20.95 9.69
CA GLU A 369 -10.96 -21.66 10.45
C GLU A 369 -11.68 -20.73 11.43
N PRO A 370 -12.95 -21.00 11.75
CA PRO A 370 -13.67 -20.30 12.80
C PRO A 370 -13.02 -20.57 14.17
N ILE A 371 -12.68 -19.52 14.89
CA ILE A 371 -12.17 -19.60 16.26
C ILE A 371 -12.98 -18.71 17.19
N GLN A 372 -12.99 -19.04 18.47
CA GLN A 372 -13.62 -18.25 19.50
C GLN A 372 -12.60 -17.34 20.19
N LYS A 373 -12.91 -16.05 20.29
CA LYS A 373 -12.08 -15.07 21.03
C LYS A 373 -12.95 -14.21 21.93
N PRO A 374 -12.45 -13.81 23.12
CA PRO A 374 -13.13 -12.82 23.95
C PRO A 374 -13.28 -11.49 23.19
N ILE A 375 -14.47 -10.90 23.24
CA ILE A 375 -14.73 -9.63 22.55
C ILE A 375 -13.79 -8.51 23.01
N CYS A 376 -13.37 -8.50 24.29
CA CYS A 376 -12.43 -7.52 24.81
C CYS A 376 -11.03 -7.61 24.16
N ASP A 377 -10.62 -8.76 23.65
CA ASP A 377 -9.29 -8.91 23.02
C ASP A 377 -9.25 -8.42 21.57
N ILE A 378 -10.41 -8.37 20.92
CA ILE A 378 -10.50 -8.05 19.49
C ILE A 378 -11.27 -6.76 19.18
N ALA A 379 -11.90 -6.16 20.18
CA ALA A 379 -12.64 -4.91 20.02
C ALA A 379 -11.73 -3.76 19.57
N THR A 380 -12.25 -2.92 18.69
CA THR A 380 -11.56 -1.74 18.12
C THR A 380 -12.55 -0.58 17.98
N SER A 381 -12.07 0.58 17.53
CA SER A 381 -12.92 1.72 17.17
C SER A 381 -14.04 1.33 16.18
N HIS A 382 -13.79 0.35 15.31
CA HIS A 382 -14.81 -0.15 14.39
C HIS A 382 -15.93 -0.94 15.10
N THR A 383 -15.65 -1.49 16.28
CA THR A 383 -16.67 -2.15 17.13
C THR A 383 -17.72 -1.15 17.60
N ALA A 384 -17.34 0.11 17.89
CA ALA A 384 -18.32 1.15 18.24
C ALA A 384 -19.36 1.36 17.11
N ARG A 385 -18.88 1.50 15.89
CA ARG A 385 -19.76 1.64 14.71
C ARG A 385 -20.63 0.38 14.50
N LYS A 386 -20.05 -0.81 14.66
CA LYS A 386 -20.79 -2.07 14.59
C LYS A 386 -21.87 -2.16 15.68
N THR A 387 -21.58 -1.67 16.89
CA THR A 387 -22.54 -1.62 18.02
C THR A 387 -23.74 -0.73 17.68
N PHE A 388 -23.50 0.46 17.12
CA PHE A 388 -24.59 1.33 16.66
C PHE A 388 -25.48 0.65 15.62
N ILE A 389 -24.88 0.14 14.55
CA ILE A 389 -25.60 -0.45 13.42
C ILE A 389 -26.32 -1.74 13.83
N GLY A 390 -25.64 -2.66 14.50
CA GLY A 390 -26.20 -3.95 14.89
C GLY A 390 -27.41 -3.82 15.81
N ASN A 391 -27.31 -2.96 16.84
CA ASN A 391 -28.42 -2.75 17.76
C ASN A 391 -29.60 -2.00 17.11
N LEU A 392 -29.32 -1.03 16.22
CA LEU A 392 -30.40 -0.37 15.46
C LEU A 392 -31.10 -1.36 14.53
N TYR A 393 -30.33 -2.17 13.82
CA TYR A 393 -30.90 -3.12 12.87
C TYR A 393 -31.77 -4.18 13.57
N LYS A 394 -31.37 -4.66 14.75
CA LYS A 394 -32.22 -5.54 15.57
C LYS A 394 -33.58 -4.94 15.88
N LYS A 395 -33.64 -3.63 16.18
CA LYS A 395 -34.87 -2.95 16.56
C LYS A 395 -35.72 -2.52 15.37
N VAL A 396 -35.11 -1.96 14.35
CA VAL A 396 -35.84 -1.31 13.23
C VAL A 396 -36.12 -2.30 12.11
N LYS A 397 -35.25 -3.30 11.90
CA LYS A 397 -35.31 -4.31 10.81
C LYS A 397 -35.36 -3.70 9.37
N ASP A 398 -35.18 -2.38 9.26
CA ASP A 398 -35.10 -1.67 7.96
C ASP A 398 -33.62 -1.28 7.67
N PRO A 399 -33.00 -1.94 6.68
CA PRO A 399 -31.64 -1.66 6.30
C PRO A 399 -31.44 -0.23 5.75
N ASN A 400 -32.43 0.35 5.10
CA ASN A 400 -32.31 1.68 4.48
C ASN A 400 -32.30 2.79 5.54
N LEU A 401 -33.15 2.68 6.55
CA LEU A 401 -33.14 3.62 7.68
C LEU A 401 -31.81 3.56 8.43
N VAL A 402 -31.32 2.35 8.74
CA VAL A 402 -30.03 2.21 9.43
C VAL A 402 -28.86 2.68 8.54
N ALA A 403 -28.93 2.44 7.22
CA ALA A 403 -27.93 2.93 6.25
C ALA A 403 -27.89 4.46 6.18
N SER A 404 -29.07 5.12 6.26
CA SER A 404 -29.15 6.61 6.25
C SER A 404 -28.43 7.24 7.44
N LEU A 405 -28.54 6.64 8.63
CA LEU A 405 -27.87 7.10 9.84
C LEU A 405 -26.39 6.76 9.90
N SER A 406 -25.97 5.69 9.24
CA SER A 406 -24.58 5.20 9.28
C SER A 406 -23.76 5.60 8.05
N GLY A 407 -24.39 6.17 7.00
CA GLY A 407 -23.71 6.54 5.77
C GLY A 407 -23.18 5.36 4.96
N HIS A 408 -23.87 4.22 5.00
CA HIS A 408 -23.65 3.13 4.06
C HIS A 408 -24.43 3.41 2.76
N THR A 409 -23.85 3.00 1.63
CA THR A 409 -24.56 3.01 0.36
C THR A 409 -25.52 1.82 0.31
N ASP A 410 -26.66 2.03 -0.33
CA ASP A 410 -27.65 0.98 -0.52
C ASP A 410 -27.03 -0.20 -1.26
N GLY A 411 -27.36 -1.43 -0.81
CA GLY A 411 -26.80 -2.65 -1.39
C GLY A 411 -25.32 -2.92 -1.10
N SER A 412 -24.65 -2.12 -0.26
CA SER A 412 -23.24 -2.34 0.04
C SER A 412 -23.00 -3.70 0.72
N ARG A 413 -21.99 -4.46 0.23
CA ARG A 413 -21.58 -5.73 0.86
C ARG A 413 -21.20 -5.56 2.33
N ALA A 414 -20.62 -4.41 2.69
CA ALA A 414 -20.26 -4.10 4.07
C ALA A 414 -21.49 -4.01 4.97
N PHE A 415 -22.62 -3.51 4.44
CA PHE A 415 -23.87 -3.44 5.18
C PHE A 415 -24.63 -4.78 5.19
N ALA A 416 -24.50 -5.59 4.14
CA ALA A 416 -25.14 -6.90 4.05
C ALA A 416 -24.75 -7.81 5.24
N ARG A 417 -23.56 -7.67 5.81
CA ARG A 417 -23.10 -8.43 6.99
C ARG A 417 -23.95 -8.18 8.23
N TYR A 418 -24.55 -6.99 8.36
CA TYR A 418 -25.46 -6.68 9.49
C TYR A 418 -26.86 -7.24 9.30
N ARG A 419 -27.17 -7.73 8.08
CA ARG A 419 -28.42 -8.41 7.77
C ARG A 419 -28.43 -9.89 8.19
N GLU A 420 -27.31 -10.42 8.67
CA GLU A 420 -27.30 -11.76 9.26
C GLU A 420 -28.29 -11.79 10.41
N ILE A 421 -29.37 -12.54 10.18
CA ILE A 421 -30.44 -12.76 11.14
C ILE A 421 -29.79 -13.47 12.33
N ASP A 422 -29.77 -12.82 13.50
CA ASP A 422 -29.25 -13.46 14.70
C ASP A 422 -30.19 -14.61 15.14
N ASN A 423 -29.68 -15.45 16.05
CA ASN A 423 -30.42 -16.63 16.49
C ASN A 423 -31.74 -16.29 17.20
N GLU A 424 -31.84 -15.11 17.78
CA GLU A 424 -33.05 -14.64 18.43
C GLU A 424 -34.12 -14.28 17.38
N MET A 425 -33.73 -13.53 16.34
CA MET A 425 -34.60 -13.25 15.20
C MET A 425 -35.03 -14.54 14.49
N LYS A 426 -34.11 -15.50 14.30
CA LYS A 426 -34.45 -16.81 13.70
C LYS A 426 -35.48 -17.55 14.54
N ARG A 427 -35.36 -17.56 15.86
CA ARG A 427 -36.35 -18.17 16.79
C ARG A 427 -37.71 -17.45 16.69
N GLU A 428 -37.70 -16.12 16.65
CA GLU A 428 -38.94 -15.34 16.47
C GLU A 428 -39.62 -15.66 15.12
N LEU A 429 -38.86 -15.75 14.04
CA LEU A 429 -39.40 -16.08 12.72
C LEU A 429 -39.99 -17.49 12.67
N VAL A 430 -39.34 -18.48 13.29
CA VAL A 430 -39.87 -19.85 13.33
C VAL A 430 -41.17 -19.92 14.11
N LYS A 431 -41.33 -19.14 15.19
CA LYS A 431 -42.59 -19.06 15.93
C LYS A 431 -43.79 -18.50 15.13
N LEU A 432 -43.53 -17.82 14.03
CA LEU A 432 -44.60 -17.29 13.16
C LEU A 432 -45.24 -18.36 12.29
N ILE A 433 -44.69 -19.54 12.22
CA ILE A 433 -45.20 -20.69 11.47
C ILE A 433 -45.64 -21.84 12.34
N ASP A 434 -45.63 -21.68 13.69
CA ASP A 434 -46.28 -22.55 14.66
C ASP A 434 -47.78 -22.15 14.77
#